data_c312395a1900fa8de4f40357fe366ec3
#
_entry.id   c312395a1900fa8de4f40357fe366ec3
#
_cell.length_a   1.000
_cell.length_b   1.000
_cell.length_c   1.000
_cell.angle_alpha   90.00
_cell.angle_beta   90.00
_cell.angle_gamma   90.00
#
_symmetry.space_group_name_H-M   'P 1'
#
loop_
_entity.id
_entity.type
_entity.pdbx_description
1 polymer ?
#
loop_
_entity_poly.entity_id
_entity_poly.type
_entity_poly.pdbx_seq_one_letter_code
_entity_poly.pdbx_strand_id
1 'polypeptide(L)'
;AGPSPVPSPSPSPSPGPAPSTCAVTTNLPSVVSARGGVFPFDLTTGSNCSWNARTDVTWADVTPGSGQGAHTVTLNVSEHGQRDARTVTVTINGQAYRITQQEIPCVYTLGVSALEAADQGGQLSFTVNAPTGCPWTASSSDGWISVRTPNGSGGGSVILQVSPNTGDVRQGFVTVA
;
A
#
# COMPACT_ATOMS: atom_id res chain seq x y z
N ALA A 1 -18.83 -9.11 89.91
CA ALA A 1 -18.91 -8.35 88.70
C ALA A 1 -17.99 -9.00 87.65
N GLY A 2 -18.59 -9.63 86.65
CA GLY A 2 -17.84 -10.23 85.53
C GLY A 2 -17.52 -9.18 84.44
N PRO A 3 -16.47 -9.35 83.65
CA PRO A 3 -16.12 -8.41 82.61
C PRO A 3 -17.14 -8.43 81.45
N SER A 4 -17.49 -7.25 80.93
CA SER A 4 -18.37 -7.06 79.78
C SER A 4 -17.74 -7.63 78.49
N PRO A 5 -18.51 -8.23 77.61
CA PRO A 5 -17.98 -8.75 76.33
C PRO A 5 -17.51 -7.60 75.41
N VAL A 6 -16.32 -7.80 74.87
CA VAL A 6 -15.74 -6.89 73.88
C VAL A 6 -16.53 -7.03 72.59
N PRO A 7 -16.97 -5.95 71.89
CA PRO A 7 -17.67 -6.02 70.66
C PRO A 7 -16.74 -6.58 69.55
N SER A 8 -17.26 -7.53 68.78
CA SER A 8 -16.57 -8.12 67.62
C SER A 8 -16.35 -7.03 66.52
N PRO A 9 -15.17 -6.98 65.86
CA PRO A 9 -14.92 -6.00 64.82
C PRO A 9 -15.88 -6.23 63.66
N SER A 10 -16.48 -5.15 63.17
CA SER A 10 -17.32 -5.15 61.98
C SER A 10 -16.51 -5.60 60.76
N PRO A 11 -17.05 -6.45 59.86
CA PRO A 11 -16.33 -6.87 58.68
C PRO A 11 -16.02 -5.65 57.80
N SER A 12 -14.76 -5.54 57.38
CA SER A 12 -14.30 -4.54 56.45
C SER A 12 -15.08 -4.67 55.11
N PRO A 13 -15.53 -3.57 54.51
CA PRO A 13 -16.21 -3.66 53.21
C PRO A 13 -15.29 -4.30 52.16
N SER A 14 -15.84 -5.29 51.46
CA SER A 14 -15.14 -5.94 50.35
C SER A 14 -14.75 -4.86 49.31
N PRO A 15 -13.50 -4.86 48.80
CA PRO A 15 -13.12 -3.93 47.76
C PRO A 15 -14.06 -4.15 46.56
N GLY A 16 -14.72 -3.05 46.15
CA GLY A 16 -15.54 -3.06 44.92
C GLY A 16 -14.71 -3.50 43.73
N PRO A 17 -15.36 -4.03 42.66
CA PRO A 17 -14.66 -4.45 41.47
C PRO A 17 -13.84 -3.26 40.92
N ALA A 18 -12.56 -3.54 40.66
CA ALA A 18 -11.67 -2.55 40.04
C ALA A 18 -12.33 -2.00 38.77
N PRO A 19 -12.22 -0.69 38.46
CA PRO A 19 -12.78 -0.12 37.25
C PRO A 19 -12.20 -0.90 36.08
N SER A 20 -13.08 -1.56 35.30
CA SER A 20 -12.69 -2.23 34.08
C SER A 20 -12.20 -1.17 33.10
N THR A 21 -10.89 -1.11 32.87
CA THR A 21 -10.33 -0.26 31.84
C THR A 21 -10.84 -0.76 30.49
N CYS A 22 -11.57 0.08 29.76
CA CYS A 22 -12.06 -0.23 28.40
C CYS A 22 -10.89 -0.21 27.42
N ALA A 23 -9.93 -1.12 27.63
CA ALA A 23 -8.84 -1.31 26.68
C ALA A 23 -9.38 -1.87 25.36
N VAL A 24 -8.84 -1.37 24.26
CA VAL A 24 -9.16 -1.83 22.92
C VAL A 24 -7.96 -2.55 22.35
N THR A 25 -8.20 -3.72 21.76
CA THR A 25 -7.22 -4.45 20.96
C THR A 25 -7.79 -4.67 19.55
N THR A 26 -6.92 -4.71 18.55
CA THR A 26 -7.31 -4.84 17.15
C THR A 26 -6.25 -5.56 16.33
N ASN A 27 -6.68 -6.24 15.26
CA ASN A 27 -5.83 -6.82 14.23
C ASN A 27 -5.77 -5.95 12.96
N LEU A 28 -5.98 -4.63 13.12
CA LEU A 28 -5.93 -3.67 12.01
C LEU A 28 -4.61 -3.83 11.22
N PRO A 29 -4.65 -3.95 9.88
CA PRO A 29 -3.45 -4.10 9.09
C PRO A 29 -2.58 -2.84 9.15
N SER A 30 -1.25 -3.00 9.20
CA SER A 30 -0.31 -1.87 9.16
C SER A 30 0.03 -1.42 7.75
N VAL A 31 -0.23 -2.27 6.74
CA VAL A 31 0.06 -2.01 5.32
C VAL A 31 -1.10 -2.49 4.46
N VAL A 32 -1.46 -1.69 3.47
CA VAL A 32 -2.48 -2.03 2.45
C VAL A 32 -1.93 -1.74 1.05
N SER A 33 -2.49 -2.41 0.04
CA SER A 33 -2.03 -2.25 -1.34
C SER A 33 -2.39 -0.89 -1.95
N ALA A 34 -1.65 -0.48 -2.97
CA ALA A 34 -1.95 0.72 -3.75
C ALA A 34 -3.38 0.73 -4.34
N ARG A 35 -3.91 -0.43 -4.69
CA ARG A 35 -5.27 -0.56 -5.25
C ARG A 35 -6.37 -0.19 -4.27
N GLY A 36 -6.02 -0.04 -2.97
CA GLY A 36 -7.02 0.17 -1.94
C GLY A 36 -7.91 -1.07 -1.76
N GLY A 37 -9.12 -0.84 -1.30
CA GLY A 37 -10.11 -1.89 -1.09
C GLY A 37 -10.77 -1.82 0.27
N VAL A 38 -11.38 -2.94 0.66
CA VAL A 38 -12.14 -3.12 1.89
C VAL A 38 -11.39 -4.08 2.79
N PHE A 39 -10.99 -3.63 3.98
CA PHE A 39 -10.16 -4.37 4.92
C PHE A 39 -10.92 -4.55 6.23
N PRO A 40 -11.62 -5.69 6.43
CA PRO A 40 -12.26 -5.98 7.70
C PRO A 40 -11.20 -6.26 8.78
N PHE A 41 -11.45 -5.79 9.98
CA PHE A 41 -10.62 -6.05 11.15
C PHE A 41 -11.48 -6.18 12.40
N ASP A 42 -11.01 -6.93 13.37
CA ASP A 42 -11.69 -7.13 14.63
C ASP A 42 -11.24 -6.09 15.65
N LEU A 43 -12.20 -5.49 16.31
CA LEU A 43 -12.02 -4.63 17.46
C LEU A 43 -12.56 -5.38 18.67
N THR A 44 -11.70 -5.66 19.65
CA THR A 44 -12.08 -6.37 20.87
C THR A 44 -11.95 -5.44 22.06
N THR A 45 -13.02 -5.37 22.85
CA THR A 45 -13.10 -4.63 24.10
C THR A 45 -14.16 -5.25 25.00
N GLY A 46 -14.26 -4.78 26.24
CA GLY A 46 -15.30 -5.28 27.18
C GLY A 46 -16.73 -5.05 26.64
N SER A 47 -17.65 -5.97 26.92
CA SER A 47 -19.03 -5.96 26.37
C SER A 47 -19.79 -4.64 26.61
N ASN A 48 -19.50 -3.94 27.71
CA ASN A 48 -20.14 -2.67 28.07
C ASN A 48 -19.30 -1.45 27.70
N CYS A 49 -18.17 -1.63 27.02
CA CYS A 49 -17.28 -0.57 26.62
C CYS A 49 -17.68 0.00 25.26
N SER A 50 -18.03 1.27 25.25
CA SER A 50 -18.24 2.01 24.00
C SER A 50 -16.92 2.36 23.35
N TRP A 51 -16.90 2.44 22.02
CA TRP A 51 -15.75 2.85 21.24
C TRP A 51 -16.15 3.75 20.07
N ASN A 52 -15.18 4.54 19.62
CA ASN A 52 -15.28 5.31 18.40
C ASN A 52 -14.01 5.10 17.57
N ALA A 53 -14.16 5.12 16.25
CA ALA A 53 -13.05 4.99 15.31
C ALA A 53 -13.22 6.03 14.20
N ARG A 54 -12.11 6.64 13.78
CA ARG A 54 -12.08 7.63 12.70
C ARG A 54 -10.73 7.62 12.00
N THR A 55 -10.70 8.15 10.78
CA THR A 55 -9.47 8.41 10.02
C THR A 55 -9.14 9.91 10.04
N ASP A 56 -7.88 10.25 9.74
CA ASP A 56 -7.38 11.64 9.62
C ASP A 56 -7.37 12.14 8.16
N VAL A 57 -7.88 11.34 7.22
CA VAL A 57 -7.85 11.63 5.77
C VAL A 57 -9.21 11.39 5.14
N THR A 58 -9.42 11.94 3.93
CA THR A 58 -10.68 11.80 3.17
C THR A 58 -10.70 10.61 2.21
N TRP A 59 -9.54 10.01 1.92
CA TRP A 59 -9.41 8.87 1.01
C TRP A 59 -9.49 7.51 1.71
N ALA A 60 -9.68 7.50 3.01
CA ALA A 60 -9.96 6.31 3.80
C ALA A 60 -10.99 6.63 4.88
N ASP A 61 -11.85 5.65 5.20
CA ASP A 61 -12.83 5.73 6.28
C ASP A 61 -12.97 4.40 7.01
N VAL A 62 -13.55 4.43 8.20
CA VAL A 62 -13.89 3.24 8.99
C VAL A 62 -15.38 3.13 9.21
N THR A 63 -15.92 1.93 9.03
CA THR A 63 -17.36 1.65 9.15
C THR A 63 -17.60 0.35 9.91
N PRO A 64 -18.42 0.38 11.01
CA PRO A 64 -19.01 1.53 11.64
C PRO A 64 -17.97 2.41 12.36
N GLY A 65 -18.22 3.71 12.47
CA GLY A 65 -17.34 4.67 13.17
C GLY A 65 -17.50 4.68 14.68
N SER A 66 -18.44 3.91 15.25
CA SER A 66 -18.63 3.75 16.69
C SER A 66 -19.44 2.50 17.00
N GLY A 67 -19.34 2.01 18.24
CA GLY A 67 -20.07 0.85 18.71
C GLY A 67 -19.85 0.57 20.18
N GLN A 68 -20.28 -0.61 20.62
CA GLN A 68 -20.10 -1.10 21.98
C GLN A 68 -19.71 -2.58 21.96
N GLY A 69 -18.79 -2.97 22.82
CA GLY A 69 -18.30 -4.34 22.87
C GLY A 69 -17.43 -4.71 21.68
N ALA A 70 -17.14 -6.01 21.53
CA ALA A 70 -16.40 -6.53 20.40
C ALA A 70 -17.19 -6.37 19.10
N HIS A 71 -16.51 -5.97 18.01
CA HIS A 71 -17.13 -5.71 16.73
C HIS A 71 -16.16 -5.92 15.57
N THR A 72 -16.67 -6.39 14.43
CA THR A 72 -15.90 -6.35 13.18
C THR A 72 -16.12 -4.99 12.52
N VAL A 73 -15.06 -4.27 12.29
CA VAL A 73 -15.03 -2.94 11.69
C VAL A 73 -14.33 -3.05 10.34
N THR A 74 -14.71 -2.21 9.40
CA THR A 74 -14.12 -2.21 8.06
C THR A 74 -13.36 -0.91 7.82
N LEU A 75 -12.10 -1.01 7.43
CA LEU A 75 -11.33 0.10 6.87
C LEU A 75 -11.52 0.09 5.35
N ASN A 76 -12.13 1.13 4.81
CA ASN A 76 -12.26 1.36 3.38
C ASN A 76 -11.15 2.30 2.94
N VAL A 77 -10.43 1.93 1.89
CA VAL A 77 -9.28 2.71 1.37
C VAL A 77 -9.45 2.89 -0.13
N SER A 78 -9.45 4.13 -0.59
CA SER A 78 -9.49 4.45 -2.03
C SER A 78 -8.17 4.07 -2.72
N GLU A 79 -8.24 3.78 -4.02
CA GLU A 79 -7.05 3.53 -4.83
C GLU A 79 -6.06 4.70 -4.76
N HIS A 80 -4.79 4.38 -4.74
CA HIS A 80 -3.68 5.32 -4.76
C HIS A 80 -2.92 5.22 -6.07
N GLY A 81 -3.20 6.16 -6.98
CA GLY A 81 -2.61 6.20 -8.32
C GLY A 81 -1.20 6.82 -8.38
N GLN A 82 -0.52 7.02 -7.24
CA GLN A 82 0.77 7.68 -7.19
C GLN A 82 1.90 6.70 -6.88
N ARG A 83 3.13 7.17 -7.07
CA ARG A 83 4.36 6.42 -6.85
C ARG A 83 4.97 6.58 -5.48
N ASP A 84 4.34 7.36 -4.63
CA ASP A 84 4.74 7.56 -3.25
C ASP A 84 3.79 6.80 -2.34
N ALA A 85 4.32 6.07 -1.36
CA ALA A 85 3.48 5.51 -0.31
C ALA A 85 2.81 6.63 0.50
N ARG A 86 1.55 6.44 0.89
CA ARG A 86 0.85 7.40 1.76
C ARG A 86 0.38 6.73 3.04
N THR A 87 0.14 7.51 4.06
CA THR A 87 -0.22 7.01 5.38
C THR A 87 -1.57 7.57 5.81
N VAL A 88 -2.39 6.71 6.42
CA VAL A 88 -3.58 7.10 7.16
C VAL A 88 -3.39 6.75 8.63
N THR A 89 -3.91 7.59 9.51
CA THR A 89 -4.01 7.30 10.94
C THR A 89 -5.46 6.96 11.29
N VAL A 90 -5.67 5.72 11.71
CA VAL A 90 -6.94 5.31 12.32
C VAL A 90 -6.84 5.55 13.82
N THR A 91 -7.71 6.39 14.36
CA THR A 91 -7.78 6.66 15.79
C THR A 91 -8.96 5.91 16.40
N ILE A 92 -8.70 5.01 17.35
CA ILE A 92 -9.73 4.26 18.09
C ILE A 92 -9.62 4.63 19.55
N ASN A 93 -10.67 5.22 20.14
CA ASN A 93 -10.68 5.71 21.53
C ASN A 93 -9.44 6.56 21.90
N GLY A 94 -8.95 7.38 20.98
CA GLY A 94 -7.76 8.22 21.17
C GLY A 94 -6.43 7.53 20.92
N GLN A 95 -6.39 6.21 20.73
CA GLN A 95 -5.19 5.47 20.35
C GLN A 95 -5.02 5.51 18.82
N ALA A 96 -3.83 5.89 18.36
CA ALA A 96 -3.51 6.04 16.96
C ALA A 96 -2.85 4.79 16.38
N TYR A 97 -3.34 4.34 15.23
CA TYR A 97 -2.81 3.23 14.45
C TYR A 97 -2.46 3.76 13.05
N ARG A 98 -1.19 3.65 12.67
CA ARG A 98 -0.71 4.08 11.35
C ARG A 98 -0.79 2.93 10.36
N ILE A 99 -1.42 3.20 9.22
CA ILE A 99 -1.52 2.27 8.10
C ILE A 99 -0.85 2.92 6.89
N THR A 100 0.06 2.20 6.27
CA THR A 100 0.72 2.64 5.04
C THR A 100 0.03 2.04 3.83
N GLN A 101 -0.46 2.86 2.92
CA GLN A 101 -0.86 2.42 1.60
C GLN A 101 0.35 2.47 0.66
N GLN A 102 0.65 1.34 0.06
CA GLN A 102 1.79 1.18 -0.83
C GLN A 102 1.64 2.03 -2.10
N GLU A 103 2.77 2.31 -2.73
CA GLU A 103 2.87 2.87 -4.07
C GLU A 103 2.47 1.84 -5.14
N ILE A 104 2.14 2.30 -6.35
CA ILE A 104 1.97 1.40 -7.50
C ILE A 104 3.35 0.87 -7.93
N PRO A 105 3.56 -0.46 -7.98
CA PRO A 105 4.80 -1.03 -8.49
C PRO A 105 4.96 -0.75 -9.98
N CYS A 106 6.19 -0.42 -10.41
CA CYS A 106 6.52 -0.29 -11.81
C CYS A 106 6.74 -1.66 -12.44
N VAL A 107 5.77 -2.10 -13.21
CA VAL A 107 5.87 -3.30 -14.04
C VAL A 107 5.93 -2.87 -15.51
N TYR A 108 6.95 -3.31 -16.23
CA TYR A 108 7.18 -2.96 -17.61
C TYR A 108 6.89 -4.14 -18.52
N THR A 109 6.21 -3.88 -19.65
CA THR A 109 6.06 -4.84 -20.74
C THR A 109 6.35 -4.14 -22.05
N LEU A 110 6.96 -4.87 -22.99
CA LEU A 110 7.24 -4.37 -24.33
C LEU A 110 6.17 -4.86 -25.30
N GLY A 111 5.81 -4.03 -26.26
CA GLY A 111 4.83 -4.39 -27.29
C GLY A 111 5.32 -5.43 -28.28
N VAL A 112 6.64 -5.68 -28.31
CA VAL A 112 7.29 -6.68 -29.17
C VAL A 112 8.42 -7.36 -28.40
N SER A 113 8.74 -8.59 -28.77
CA SER A 113 9.90 -9.33 -28.26
C SER A 113 11.10 -9.28 -29.23
N ALA A 114 10.86 -8.98 -30.50
CA ALA A 114 11.88 -8.84 -31.55
C ALA A 114 11.41 -7.86 -32.61
N LEU A 115 12.38 -7.26 -33.30
CA LEU A 115 12.19 -6.41 -34.49
C LEU A 115 13.18 -6.83 -35.57
N GLU A 116 12.76 -6.73 -36.80
CA GLU A 116 13.62 -6.96 -37.96
C GLU A 116 13.88 -5.64 -38.67
N ALA A 117 15.15 -5.40 -39.01
CA ALA A 117 15.58 -4.27 -39.80
C ALA A 117 15.99 -4.73 -41.20
N ALA A 118 15.63 -3.99 -42.23
CA ALA A 118 16.13 -4.21 -43.57
C ALA A 118 17.65 -3.99 -43.64
N ASP A 119 18.34 -4.55 -44.65
CA ASP A 119 19.77 -4.38 -44.90
C ASP A 119 20.18 -2.91 -45.05
N GLN A 120 19.30 -2.08 -45.59
CA GLN A 120 19.48 -0.62 -45.73
C GLN A 120 19.39 0.12 -44.39
N GLY A 121 19.04 -0.58 -43.31
CA GLY A 121 18.77 0.03 -42.00
C GLY A 121 17.48 0.84 -42.00
N GLY A 122 17.41 1.85 -41.14
CA GLY A 122 16.24 2.72 -41.04
C GLY A 122 15.74 2.92 -39.62
N GLN A 123 14.58 3.52 -39.50
CA GLN A 123 13.92 3.76 -38.23
C GLN A 123 12.99 2.59 -37.86
N LEU A 124 13.11 2.13 -36.63
CA LEU A 124 12.20 1.16 -36.05
C LEU A 124 11.60 1.75 -34.76
N SER A 125 10.49 1.22 -34.30
CA SER A 125 9.89 1.63 -33.05
C SER A 125 9.15 0.48 -32.38
N PHE A 126 9.07 0.54 -31.04
CA PHE A 126 8.25 -0.35 -30.26
C PHE A 126 7.66 0.38 -29.04
N THR A 127 6.61 -0.17 -28.48
CA THR A 127 5.94 0.41 -27.31
C THR A 127 6.47 -0.15 -26.00
N VAL A 128 6.60 0.72 -25.01
CA VAL A 128 6.79 0.38 -23.60
C VAL A 128 5.46 0.61 -22.91
N ASN A 129 4.93 -0.42 -22.24
CA ASN A 129 3.76 -0.31 -21.40
C ASN A 129 4.21 -0.30 -19.96
N ALA A 130 3.85 0.75 -19.23
CA ALA A 130 4.14 0.94 -17.83
C ALA A 130 3.03 1.76 -17.17
N PRO A 131 2.77 1.62 -15.85
CA PRO A 131 1.86 2.50 -15.14
C PRO A 131 2.29 3.96 -15.23
N THR A 132 1.32 4.88 -15.15
CA THR A 132 1.58 6.31 -15.16
C THR A 132 2.62 6.68 -14.08
N GLY A 133 3.58 7.52 -14.42
CA GLY A 133 4.63 7.95 -13.50
C GLY A 133 5.80 6.96 -13.35
N CYS A 134 5.76 5.77 -13.96
CA CYS A 134 6.87 4.82 -13.96
C CYS A 134 7.96 5.25 -14.96
N PRO A 135 9.14 5.74 -14.52
CA PRO A 135 10.22 6.13 -15.40
C PRO A 135 10.86 4.89 -16.01
N TRP A 136 11.30 4.99 -17.26
CA TRP A 136 12.09 3.95 -17.91
C TRP A 136 13.20 4.58 -18.75
N THR A 137 14.25 3.79 -18.96
CA THR A 137 15.35 4.12 -19.86
C THR A 137 15.48 3.03 -20.92
N ALA A 138 15.95 3.41 -22.10
CA ALA A 138 16.24 2.48 -23.19
C ALA A 138 17.66 2.71 -23.70
N SER A 139 18.43 1.64 -23.85
CA SER A 139 19.82 1.69 -24.31
C SER A 139 20.15 0.49 -25.18
N SER A 140 21.18 0.63 -26.01
CA SER A 140 21.83 -0.47 -26.73
C SER A 140 23.32 -0.39 -26.56
N SER A 141 23.98 -1.53 -26.40
CA SER A 141 25.45 -1.66 -26.44
C SER A 141 25.98 -1.79 -27.86
N ASP A 142 25.10 -2.02 -28.83
CA ASP A 142 25.45 -2.22 -30.24
C ASP A 142 25.59 -0.89 -30.96
N GLY A 143 26.80 -0.53 -31.39
CA GLY A 143 27.10 0.77 -32.02
C GLY A 143 26.35 1.07 -33.30
N TRP A 144 25.71 0.06 -33.91
CA TRP A 144 24.88 0.19 -35.10
C TRP A 144 23.40 0.41 -34.80
N ILE A 145 23.00 0.39 -33.50
CA ILE A 145 21.66 0.73 -33.01
C ILE A 145 21.74 2.00 -32.19
N SER A 146 21.18 3.08 -32.70
CA SER A 146 21.08 4.35 -31.97
C SER A 146 19.68 4.50 -31.39
N VAL A 147 19.55 4.62 -30.06
CA VAL A 147 18.28 4.86 -29.40
C VAL A 147 17.98 6.36 -29.42
N ARG A 148 16.91 6.77 -30.12
CA ARG A 148 16.51 8.18 -30.28
C ARG A 148 15.65 8.69 -29.13
N THR A 149 14.91 7.79 -28.46
CA THR A 149 14.14 8.08 -27.25
C THR A 149 14.69 7.26 -26.10
N PRO A 150 15.77 7.73 -25.44
CA PRO A 150 16.48 6.94 -24.42
C PRO A 150 15.79 6.89 -23.06
N ASN A 151 14.71 7.64 -22.86
CA ASN A 151 13.97 7.67 -21.61
C ASN A 151 12.51 8.03 -21.81
N GLY A 152 11.68 7.70 -20.83
CA GLY A 152 10.27 8.05 -20.77
C GLY A 152 9.67 7.81 -19.39
N SER A 153 8.36 8.04 -19.29
CA SER A 153 7.60 7.80 -18.05
C SER A 153 6.18 7.34 -18.40
N GLY A 154 5.74 6.25 -17.75
CA GLY A 154 4.48 5.60 -18.11
C GLY A 154 4.55 4.90 -19.46
N GLY A 155 3.40 4.69 -20.10
CA GLY A 155 3.35 4.16 -21.46
C GLY A 155 4.05 5.11 -22.45
N GLY A 156 4.85 4.55 -23.37
CA GLY A 156 5.59 5.34 -24.35
C GLY A 156 6.06 4.53 -25.53
N SER A 157 6.82 5.18 -26.44
CA SER A 157 7.40 4.55 -27.62
C SER A 157 8.90 4.80 -27.65
N VAL A 158 9.67 3.73 -27.85
CA VAL A 158 11.10 3.79 -28.13
C VAL A 158 11.32 3.84 -29.62
N ILE A 159 12.08 4.82 -30.09
CA ILE A 159 12.48 5.01 -31.48
C ILE A 159 13.96 4.65 -31.59
N LEU A 160 14.24 3.75 -32.54
CA LEU A 160 15.58 3.30 -32.88
C LEU A 160 15.97 3.81 -34.28
N GLN A 161 17.23 4.08 -34.46
CA GLN A 161 17.85 4.28 -35.75
C GLN A 161 18.88 3.16 -35.95
N VAL A 162 18.65 2.32 -36.97
CA VAL A 162 19.51 1.20 -37.32
C VAL A 162 20.38 1.58 -38.52
N SER A 163 21.69 1.37 -38.41
CA SER A 163 22.63 1.60 -39.49
C SER A 163 22.55 0.50 -40.55
N PRO A 164 22.83 0.79 -41.83
CA PRO A 164 22.89 -0.22 -42.91
C PRO A 164 23.82 -1.39 -42.54
N ASN A 165 23.48 -2.57 -43.07
CA ASN A 165 24.29 -3.76 -42.98
C ASN A 165 24.67 -4.24 -44.38
N THR A 166 25.95 -4.21 -44.70
CA THR A 166 26.50 -4.66 -45.98
C THR A 166 27.20 -6.01 -45.89
N GLY A 167 27.13 -6.65 -44.72
CA GLY A 167 27.72 -7.96 -44.44
C GLY A 167 26.67 -9.00 -44.08
N ASP A 168 27.09 -10.00 -43.33
CA ASP A 168 26.22 -11.09 -42.88
C ASP A 168 25.16 -10.60 -41.90
N VAL A 169 24.12 -11.42 -41.67
CA VAL A 169 23.07 -11.16 -40.69
C VAL A 169 23.67 -10.96 -39.30
N ARG A 170 23.27 -9.88 -38.65
CA ARG A 170 23.70 -9.53 -37.28
C ARG A 170 22.51 -9.37 -36.36
N GLN A 171 22.71 -9.63 -35.09
CA GLN A 171 21.75 -9.40 -34.03
C GLN A 171 22.30 -8.39 -33.04
N GLY A 172 21.42 -7.60 -32.45
CA GLY A 172 21.73 -6.66 -31.40
C GLY A 172 20.59 -6.55 -30.42
N PHE A 173 20.85 -5.97 -29.26
CA PHE A 173 19.89 -5.89 -28.16
C PHE A 173 19.62 -4.44 -27.76
N VAL A 174 18.36 -4.21 -27.41
CA VAL A 174 17.92 -2.99 -26.77
C VAL A 174 17.37 -3.38 -25.40
N THR A 175 17.94 -2.79 -24.35
CA THR A 175 17.49 -2.99 -22.98
C THR A 175 16.60 -1.85 -22.55
N VAL A 176 15.48 -2.17 -21.91
CA VAL A 176 14.55 -1.21 -21.32
C VAL A 176 14.36 -1.56 -19.84
N ALA A 177 14.61 -0.61 -18.92
CA ALA A 177 14.41 -0.76 -17.48
C ALA A 177 14.30 0.61 -16.78
#